data_250bad3f749ba56918b5e75632f73972
#
_entry.id   250bad3f749ba56918b5e75632f73972
#
_cell.length_a   1.000
_cell.length_b   1.000
_cell.length_c   1.000
_cell.angle_alpha   90.00
_cell.angle_beta   90.00
_cell.angle_gamma   90.00
#
_symmetry.space_group_name_H-M   'P 1'
#
loop_
_entity.id
_entity.type
_entity.pdbx_description
1 polymer ?
#
loop_
_entity_poly.entity_id
_entity_poly.type
_entity_poly.pdbx_seq_one_letter_code
_entity_poly.pdbx_strand_id
1 'polypeptide(L)'
;MNLKIVTMAFLLAISSIALCQSASELNKTDQLGRKQGHWIKKYTNEIVMYDGFFKDDNPVGEFRRYYENKVLKSLLIYSADSKEALASIYHSNGFISSKGKYINQLKEGKWQFFSISINGYLICEESYSKNLRNGMSFKFYPDSTVAERLSFVNDIRQGEWIQYYPNGEVCLKSSFLNDKVNGKFDVWFENGKMELSGQYNNDVRDGLWQIYNTDGTVKYKLEYVGGVSKNRQMDIDESEYLDQLEKNKGKIPDPEKTGVIRP
;
A
#
# COMPACT_ATOMS: atom_id res chain seq x y z
N MET A 1 25.11 84.05 2.96
CA MET A 1 25.10 83.05 4.04
C MET A 1 25.11 81.69 3.37
N ASN A 2 26.28 81.11 3.14
CA ASN A 2 26.46 79.87 2.31
C ASN A 2 26.61 78.66 3.23
N LEU A 3 25.67 77.75 3.13
CA LEU A 3 25.67 76.50 3.86
C LEU A 3 26.39 75.46 2.99
N LYS A 4 27.57 75.00 3.39
CA LYS A 4 28.30 73.93 2.72
C LYS A 4 27.74 72.56 3.16
N ILE A 5 27.20 71.82 2.24
CA ILE A 5 26.79 70.45 2.45
C ILE A 5 28.06 69.59 2.28
N VAL A 6 28.44 68.89 3.35
CA VAL A 6 29.50 67.87 3.34
C VAL A 6 28.86 66.54 3.10
N THR A 7 29.02 66.00 1.89
CA THR A 7 28.64 64.61 1.55
C THR A 7 29.71 63.67 2.06
N MET A 8 29.36 62.87 3.07
CA MET A 8 30.18 61.79 3.60
C MET A 8 29.84 60.48 2.83
N ALA A 9 30.77 60.11 1.97
CA ALA A 9 30.65 58.85 1.24
C ALA A 9 31.03 57.68 2.15
N PHE A 10 30.03 56.84 2.52
CA PHE A 10 30.25 55.58 3.21
C PHE A 10 30.65 54.53 2.16
N LEU A 11 31.92 54.13 2.14
CA LEU A 11 32.39 52.96 1.42
C LEU A 11 31.96 51.71 2.20
N LEU A 12 30.92 51.04 1.74
CA LEU A 12 30.57 49.69 2.17
C LEU A 12 31.54 48.71 1.48
N ALA A 13 32.56 48.28 2.23
CA ALA A 13 33.36 47.13 1.83
C ALA A 13 32.51 45.86 2.00
N ILE A 14 31.89 45.37 0.89
CA ILE A 14 31.28 44.06 0.86
C ILE A 14 32.41 43.03 0.81
N SER A 15 32.79 42.51 1.97
CA SER A 15 33.63 41.32 2.05
C SER A 15 32.83 40.12 1.52
N SER A 16 33.08 39.77 0.28
CA SER A 16 32.65 38.51 -0.33
C SER A 16 33.33 37.39 0.46
N ILE A 17 32.62 36.83 1.46
CA ILE A 17 32.99 35.55 2.01
C ILE A 17 32.64 34.54 0.90
N ALA A 18 33.62 34.21 0.06
CA ALA A 18 33.57 33.04 -0.76
C ALA A 18 33.50 31.84 0.17
N LEU A 19 32.29 31.30 0.41
CA LEU A 19 32.14 29.96 0.92
C LEU A 19 32.82 29.05 -0.11
N CYS A 20 34.09 28.73 0.15
CA CYS A 20 34.73 27.60 -0.51
C CYS A 20 33.97 26.37 -0.05
N GLN A 21 32.94 25.96 -0.81
CA GLN A 21 32.40 24.61 -0.72
C GLN A 21 33.58 23.72 -1.10
N SER A 22 34.25 23.16 -0.08
CA SER A 22 35.21 22.07 -0.30
C SER A 22 34.44 21.02 -1.11
N ALA A 23 34.95 20.69 -2.29
CA ALA A 23 34.43 19.56 -3.08
C ALA A 23 34.35 18.40 -2.12
N SER A 24 33.11 17.99 -1.75
CA SER A 24 32.89 16.89 -0.83
C SER A 24 33.54 15.67 -1.47
N GLU A 25 34.62 15.18 -0.86
CA GLU A 25 35.35 14.02 -1.41
C GLU A 25 34.38 12.82 -1.35
N LEU A 26 34.08 12.27 -2.53
CA LEU A 26 33.15 11.16 -2.70
C LEU A 26 33.79 9.83 -2.22
N ASN A 27 32.93 8.94 -1.71
CA ASN A 27 33.25 7.54 -1.43
C ASN A 27 34.36 7.36 -0.39
N LYS A 28 34.40 8.20 0.65
CA LYS A 28 35.39 8.10 1.74
C LYS A 28 35.01 7.05 2.78
N THR A 29 36.04 6.43 3.32
CA THR A 29 35.94 5.61 4.54
C THR A 29 36.78 6.23 5.66
N ASP A 30 36.42 5.92 6.89
CA ASP A 30 37.24 6.25 8.07
C ASP A 30 38.38 5.23 8.28
N GLN A 31 39.13 5.38 9.36
CA GLN A 31 40.25 4.48 9.69
C GLN A 31 39.83 3.02 9.95
N LEU A 32 38.54 2.79 10.25
CA LEU A 32 37.93 1.44 10.43
C LEU A 32 37.34 0.89 9.15
N GLY A 33 37.49 1.59 8.02
CA GLY A 33 36.94 1.19 6.72
C GLY A 33 35.43 1.46 6.57
N ARG A 34 34.79 2.16 7.51
CA ARG A 34 33.34 2.46 7.47
C ARG A 34 33.08 3.65 6.56
N LYS A 35 32.00 3.60 5.79
CA LYS A 35 31.57 4.67 4.88
C LYS A 35 31.23 5.95 5.65
N GLN A 36 31.73 7.09 5.15
CA GLN A 36 31.50 8.41 5.68
C GLN A 36 31.17 9.40 4.56
N GLY A 37 30.25 10.35 4.83
CA GLY A 37 29.92 11.44 3.90
C GLY A 37 29.18 10.97 2.65
N HIS A 38 29.42 11.65 1.53
CA HIS A 38 28.71 11.44 0.26
C HIS A 38 29.27 10.24 -0.51
N TRP A 39 28.38 9.34 -0.91
CA TRP A 39 28.70 8.12 -1.65
C TRP A 39 27.87 8.00 -2.92
N ILE A 40 28.55 7.71 -4.03
CA ILE A 40 27.96 7.38 -5.32
C ILE A 40 28.50 6.02 -5.75
N LYS A 41 27.61 5.07 -6.03
CA LYS A 41 27.96 3.80 -6.66
C LYS A 41 27.33 3.71 -8.04
N LYS A 42 28.06 3.16 -8.99
CA LYS A 42 27.61 2.97 -10.37
C LYS A 42 27.47 1.48 -10.69
N TYR A 43 26.63 1.19 -11.66
CA TYR A 43 26.61 -0.09 -12.35
C TYR A 43 27.83 -0.25 -13.26
N THR A 44 28.01 -1.43 -13.83
CA THR A 44 29.12 -1.72 -14.78
C THR A 44 29.06 -0.86 -16.06
N ASN A 45 27.88 -0.37 -16.42
CA ASN A 45 27.63 0.53 -17.56
C ASN A 45 27.73 2.03 -17.19
N GLU A 46 28.40 2.38 -16.08
CA GLU A 46 28.63 3.73 -15.55
C GLU A 46 27.38 4.49 -15.13
N ILE A 47 26.18 3.90 -15.20
CA ILE A 47 24.94 4.50 -14.69
C ILE A 47 24.96 4.48 -13.17
N VAL A 48 24.53 5.57 -12.53
CA VAL A 48 24.42 5.66 -11.06
C VAL A 48 23.46 4.60 -10.56
N MET A 49 23.93 3.74 -9.65
CA MET A 49 23.14 2.75 -8.94
C MET A 49 22.49 3.36 -7.69
N TYR A 50 23.31 4.08 -6.91
CA TYR A 50 22.82 4.87 -5.78
C TYR A 50 23.65 6.11 -5.55
N ASP A 51 23.02 7.10 -4.92
CA ASP A 51 23.56 8.37 -4.49
C ASP A 51 23.00 8.67 -3.08
N GLY A 52 23.85 8.88 -2.09
CA GLY A 52 23.39 9.11 -0.73
C GLY A 52 24.52 9.37 0.26
N PHE A 53 24.13 9.63 1.50
CA PHE A 53 25.05 9.94 2.57
C PHE A 53 25.13 8.83 3.60
N PHE A 54 26.34 8.61 4.12
CA PHE A 54 26.62 7.61 5.16
C PHE A 54 27.31 8.26 6.37
N LYS A 55 27.00 7.73 7.54
CA LYS A 55 27.70 7.93 8.78
C LYS A 55 27.92 6.57 9.44
N ASP A 56 29.17 6.17 9.62
CA ASP A 56 29.56 4.88 10.21
C ASP A 56 28.86 3.68 9.54
N ASP A 57 28.92 3.60 8.18
CA ASP A 57 28.23 2.63 7.30
C ASP A 57 26.70 2.74 7.27
N ASN A 58 26.09 3.57 8.10
CA ASN A 58 24.64 3.74 8.15
C ASN A 58 24.20 4.87 7.22
N PRO A 59 23.18 4.68 6.37
CA PRO A 59 22.67 5.74 5.52
C PRO A 59 21.97 6.81 6.36
N VAL A 60 22.20 8.10 6.04
CA VAL A 60 21.61 9.26 6.71
C VAL A 60 21.07 10.24 5.68
N GLY A 61 20.01 10.97 6.03
CA GLY A 61 19.42 11.96 5.15
C GLY A 61 18.89 11.34 3.85
N GLU A 62 19.05 12.02 2.74
CA GLU A 62 18.50 11.61 1.47
C GLU A 62 19.35 10.52 0.81
N PHE A 63 18.71 9.43 0.39
CA PHE A 63 19.33 8.28 -0.26
C PHE A 63 18.52 7.88 -1.49
N ARG A 64 19.09 8.03 -2.68
CA ARG A 64 18.48 7.71 -3.97
C ARG A 64 19.06 6.43 -4.53
N ARG A 65 18.20 5.58 -5.08
CA ARG A 65 18.61 4.43 -5.92
C ARG A 65 17.97 4.57 -7.28
N TYR A 66 18.65 4.06 -8.30
CA TYR A 66 18.20 4.13 -9.68
C TYR A 66 18.19 2.75 -10.32
N TYR A 67 17.32 2.57 -11.29
CA TYR A 67 17.38 1.46 -12.23
C TYR A 67 18.48 1.70 -13.27
N GLU A 68 18.86 0.65 -14.01
CA GLU A 68 19.86 0.77 -15.10
C GLU A 68 19.38 1.65 -16.26
N ASN A 69 18.06 1.85 -16.41
CA ASN A 69 17.50 2.82 -17.36
C ASN A 69 17.52 4.28 -16.85
N LYS A 70 18.24 4.58 -15.77
CA LYS A 70 18.39 5.88 -15.07
C LYS A 70 17.13 6.38 -14.36
N VAL A 71 16.02 5.64 -14.41
CA VAL A 71 14.80 6.00 -13.68
C VAL A 71 15.03 5.82 -12.18
N LEU A 72 14.53 6.74 -11.37
CA LEU A 72 14.59 6.65 -9.91
C LEU A 72 13.85 5.39 -9.44
N LYS A 73 14.53 4.53 -8.68
CA LYS A 73 13.97 3.30 -8.12
C LYS A 73 13.42 3.51 -6.73
N SER A 74 14.14 4.29 -5.89
CA SER A 74 13.66 4.65 -4.57
C SER A 74 14.31 5.94 -4.09
N LEU A 75 13.53 6.71 -3.33
CA LEU A 75 13.96 7.82 -2.50
C LEU A 75 13.66 7.45 -1.05
N LEU A 76 14.71 7.36 -0.23
CA LEU A 76 14.61 7.14 1.20
C LEU A 76 15.15 8.36 1.91
N ILE A 77 14.42 8.89 2.88
CA ILE A 77 14.86 10.01 3.73
C ILE A 77 15.06 9.45 5.13
N TYR A 78 16.32 9.19 5.47
CA TYR A 78 16.71 8.61 6.73
C TYR A 78 16.80 9.66 7.85
N SER A 79 16.42 9.26 9.06
CA SER A 79 16.73 9.98 10.29
C SER A 79 18.24 10.04 10.54
N ALA A 80 18.67 10.97 11.40
CA ALA A 80 20.08 11.15 11.72
C ALA A 80 20.74 9.92 12.39
N ASP A 81 19.94 9.08 13.06
CA ASP A 81 20.36 7.82 13.68
C ASP A 81 20.13 6.60 12.79
N SER A 82 19.69 6.80 11.54
CA SER A 82 19.39 5.76 10.53
C SER A 82 18.30 4.74 10.91
N LYS A 83 17.59 4.96 12.01
CA LYS A 83 16.57 4.00 12.48
C LYS A 83 15.25 4.13 11.75
N GLU A 84 14.89 5.35 11.33
CA GLU A 84 13.68 5.62 10.57
C GLU A 84 14.00 6.06 9.15
N ALA A 85 13.14 5.73 8.21
CA ALA A 85 13.20 6.25 6.85
C ALA A 85 11.81 6.43 6.27
N LEU A 86 11.55 7.63 5.70
CA LEU A 86 10.41 7.83 4.81
C LEU A 86 10.78 7.30 3.43
N ALA A 87 9.93 6.44 2.88
CA ALA A 87 10.18 5.75 1.63
C ALA A 87 9.21 6.21 0.53
N SER A 88 9.76 6.49 -0.65
CA SER A 88 9.04 6.57 -1.92
C SER A 88 9.73 5.61 -2.88
N ILE A 89 9.00 4.61 -3.36
CA ILE A 89 9.51 3.57 -4.26
C ILE A 89 8.81 3.73 -5.61
N TYR A 90 9.52 3.50 -6.70
CA TYR A 90 9.03 3.74 -8.06
C TYR A 90 9.15 2.47 -8.90
N HIS A 91 8.25 2.32 -9.84
CA HIS A 91 8.35 1.35 -10.93
C HIS A 91 9.41 1.78 -11.95
N SER A 92 9.84 0.86 -12.80
CA SER A 92 10.86 1.14 -13.84
C SER A 92 10.40 2.10 -14.95
N ASN A 93 9.10 2.39 -15.04
CA ASN A 93 8.51 3.41 -15.90
C ASN A 93 8.45 4.81 -15.23
N GLY A 94 8.90 4.94 -13.98
CA GLY A 94 8.93 6.19 -13.23
C GLY A 94 7.67 6.49 -12.42
N PHE A 95 6.61 5.71 -12.54
CA PHE A 95 5.43 5.88 -11.71
C PHE A 95 5.72 5.45 -10.27
N ILE A 96 5.06 6.13 -9.32
CA ILE A 96 5.15 5.71 -7.92
C ILE A 96 4.62 4.29 -7.77
N SER A 97 5.35 3.45 -7.01
CA SER A 97 4.96 2.07 -6.68
C SER A 97 4.41 1.98 -5.28
N SER A 98 5.12 2.58 -4.31
CA SER A 98 4.67 2.56 -2.93
C SER A 98 5.26 3.71 -2.12
N LYS A 99 4.54 4.09 -1.03
CA LYS A 99 4.98 5.06 -0.04
C LYS A 99 4.72 4.53 1.36
N GLY A 100 5.63 4.84 2.28
CA GLY A 100 5.44 4.47 3.68
C GLY A 100 6.64 4.84 4.53
N LYS A 101 6.67 4.31 5.74
CA LYS A 101 7.75 4.52 6.69
C LYS A 101 8.38 3.18 7.06
N TYR A 102 9.71 3.17 7.14
CA TYR A 102 10.48 2.11 7.75
C TYR A 102 10.94 2.52 9.15
N ILE A 103 10.91 1.58 10.09
CA ILE A 103 11.60 1.66 11.38
C ILE A 103 12.50 0.43 11.49
N ASN A 104 13.79 0.63 11.69
CA ASN A 104 14.79 -0.45 11.69
C ASN A 104 14.68 -1.36 10.44
N GLN A 105 14.48 -0.76 9.26
CA GLN A 105 14.30 -1.41 7.96
C GLN A 105 13.02 -2.28 7.83
N LEU A 106 12.12 -2.23 8.79
CA LEU A 106 10.83 -2.90 8.76
C LEU A 106 9.72 -1.89 8.44
N LYS A 107 8.74 -2.28 7.62
CA LYS A 107 7.55 -1.44 7.36
C LYS A 107 6.83 -1.16 8.68
N GLU A 108 6.45 0.11 8.90
CA GLU A 108 5.71 0.55 10.06
C GLU A 108 4.64 1.56 9.68
N GLY A 109 3.47 1.49 10.33
CA GLY A 109 2.34 2.38 10.07
C GLY A 109 1.71 2.17 8.69
N LYS A 110 1.19 3.24 8.11
CA LYS A 110 0.45 3.23 6.85
C LYS A 110 1.40 3.12 5.65
N TRP A 111 1.10 2.17 4.76
CA TRP A 111 1.72 1.99 3.47
C TRP A 111 0.70 2.10 2.35
N GLN A 112 1.05 2.80 1.30
CA GLN A 112 0.25 3.01 0.10
C GLN A 112 0.93 2.33 -1.09
N PHE A 113 0.15 1.63 -1.91
CA PHE A 113 0.62 0.91 -3.08
C PHE A 113 -0.13 1.37 -4.33
N PHE A 114 0.61 1.63 -5.40
CA PHE A 114 0.10 2.29 -6.60
C PHE A 114 0.29 1.43 -7.85
N SER A 115 -0.54 1.68 -8.84
CA SER A 115 -0.56 0.97 -10.11
C SER A 115 0.70 1.25 -10.95
N ILE A 116 1.24 0.20 -11.57
CA ILE A 116 2.27 0.31 -12.59
C ILE A 116 1.72 0.82 -13.94
N SER A 117 0.44 0.60 -14.18
CA SER A 117 -0.22 0.87 -15.48
C SER A 117 -0.93 2.22 -15.53
N ILE A 118 -1.45 2.69 -14.38
CA ILE A 118 -2.21 3.94 -14.27
C ILE A 118 -1.50 4.85 -13.27
N ASN A 119 -0.93 5.95 -13.77
CA ASN A 119 -0.19 6.88 -12.92
C ASN A 119 -1.09 7.49 -11.83
N GLY A 120 -0.61 7.39 -10.59
CA GLY A 120 -1.31 7.95 -9.42
C GLY A 120 -2.49 7.12 -8.89
N TYR A 121 -2.86 6.01 -9.57
CA TYR A 121 -3.91 5.14 -9.06
C TYR A 121 -3.44 4.40 -7.80
N LEU A 122 -4.02 4.75 -6.65
CA LEU A 122 -3.83 4.07 -5.37
C LEU A 122 -4.62 2.77 -5.37
N ILE A 123 -3.93 1.64 -5.46
CA ILE A 123 -4.55 0.31 -5.45
C ILE A 123 -5.01 -0.06 -4.05
N CYS A 124 -4.10 0.09 -3.07
CA CYS A 124 -4.43 -0.22 -1.69
C CYS A 124 -3.62 0.63 -0.70
N GLU A 125 -4.16 0.68 0.51
CA GLU A 125 -3.55 1.22 1.70
C GLU A 125 -3.61 0.19 2.80
N GLU A 126 -2.47 -0.15 3.40
CA GLU A 126 -2.35 -1.18 4.42
C GLU A 126 -1.61 -0.65 5.65
N SER A 127 -2.00 -1.11 6.82
CA SER A 127 -1.33 -0.80 8.09
C SER A 127 -0.35 -1.91 8.44
N TYR A 128 0.88 -1.53 8.77
CA TYR A 128 1.97 -2.44 9.13
C TYR A 128 2.48 -2.19 10.55
N SER A 129 2.89 -3.25 11.21
CA SER A 129 3.76 -3.21 12.39
C SER A 129 4.85 -4.25 12.24
N LYS A 130 6.11 -3.83 12.33
CA LYS A 130 7.29 -4.69 12.18
C LYS A 130 7.25 -5.59 10.94
N ASN A 131 6.86 -5.00 9.79
CA ASN A 131 6.75 -5.67 8.49
C ASN A 131 5.57 -6.64 8.33
N LEU A 132 4.75 -6.86 9.34
CA LEU A 132 3.51 -7.64 9.30
C LEU A 132 2.32 -6.70 9.13
N ARG A 133 1.33 -7.06 8.30
CA ARG A 133 0.07 -6.31 8.23
C ARG A 133 -0.62 -6.38 9.59
N ASN A 134 -0.92 -5.23 10.16
CA ASN A 134 -1.53 -5.12 11.47
C ASN A 134 -2.40 -3.86 11.53
N GLY A 135 -3.70 -4.03 11.50
CA GLY A 135 -4.70 -2.97 11.40
C GLY A 135 -5.50 -3.04 10.10
N MET A 136 -6.05 -1.89 9.70
CA MET A 136 -6.93 -1.79 8.54
C MET A 136 -6.18 -1.87 7.23
N SER A 137 -6.81 -2.53 6.27
CA SER A 137 -6.45 -2.57 4.86
C SER A 137 -7.63 -2.11 4.02
N PHE A 138 -7.36 -1.24 3.05
CA PHE A 138 -8.32 -0.73 2.08
C PHE A 138 -7.81 -1.02 0.68
N LYS A 139 -8.70 -1.47 -0.20
CA LYS A 139 -8.47 -1.48 -1.64
C LYS A 139 -9.39 -0.45 -2.29
N PHE A 140 -8.96 0.10 -3.41
CA PHE A 140 -9.65 1.16 -4.09
C PHE A 140 -9.92 0.82 -5.55
N TYR A 141 -11.00 1.36 -6.08
CA TYR A 141 -11.26 1.44 -7.52
C TYR A 141 -10.39 2.56 -8.15
N PRO A 142 -10.25 2.59 -9.50
CA PRO A 142 -9.46 3.62 -10.18
C PRO A 142 -9.93 5.06 -9.93
N ASP A 143 -11.21 5.27 -9.60
CA ASP A 143 -11.78 6.56 -9.23
C ASP A 143 -11.56 6.95 -7.75
N SER A 144 -10.79 6.12 -7.02
CA SER A 144 -10.50 6.26 -5.59
C SER A 144 -11.66 5.91 -4.65
N THR A 145 -12.76 5.37 -5.15
CA THR A 145 -13.82 4.80 -4.31
C THR A 145 -13.28 3.54 -3.61
N VAL A 146 -13.65 3.34 -2.34
CA VAL A 146 -13.24 2.13 -1.61
C VAL A 146 -13.92 0.91 -2.22
N ALA A 147 -13.12 -0.08 -2.61
CA ALA A 147 -13.58 -1.36 -3.15
C ALA A 147 -13.67 -2.45 -2.07
N GLU A 148 -12.75 -2.44 -1.10
CA GLU A 148 -12.71 -3.42 -0.02
C GLU A 148 -12.14 -2.79 1.26
N ARG A 149 -12.72 -3.17 2.39
CA ARG A 149 -12.22 -2.90 3.74
C ARG A 149 -12.07 -4.20 4.49
N LEU A 150 -10.91 -4.41 5.09
CA LEU A 150 -10.52 -5.63 5.78
C LEU A 150 -9.55 -5.28 6.90
N SER A 151 -9.44 -6.11 7.94
CA SER A 151 -8.43 -5.93 8.98
C SER A 151 -7.54 -7.16 9.14
N PHE A 152 -6.32 -6.89 9.61
CA PHE A 152 -5.29 -7.89 9.86
C PHE A 152 -4.76 -7.79 11.28
N VAL A 153 -4.38 -8.92 11.83
CA VAL A 153 -3.57 -9.05 13.05
C VAL A 153 -2.38 -9.94 12.71
N ASN A 154 -1.18 -9.36 12.61
CA ASN A 154 0.06 -10.07 12.26
C ASN A 154 -0.08 -10.93 10.98
N ASP A 155 -0.52 -10.31 9.87
CA ASP A 155 -0.80 -10.91 8.56
C ASP A 155 -2.01 -11.86 8.49
N ILE A 156 -2.68 -12.14 9.60
CA ILE A 156 -3.87 -12.98 9.68
C ILE A 156 -5.11 -12.11 9.54
N ARG A 157 -6.01 -12.41 8.60
CA ARG A 157 -7.29 -11.71 8.47
C ARG A 157 -8.14 -11.95 9.71
N GLN A 158 -8.65 -10.85 10.29
CA GLN A 158 -9.39 -10.88 11.56
C GLN A 158 -10.42 -9.77 11.60
N GLY A 159 -11.67 -10.11 11.99
CA GLY A 159 -12.74 -9.12 12.14
C GLY A 159 -13.51 -8.82 10.86
N GLU A 160 -14.10 -7.65 10.77
CA GLU A 160 -15.04 -7.29 9.70
C GLU A 160 -14.39 -7.28 8.31
N TRP A 161 -15.13 -7.76 7.31
CA TRP A 161 -14.80 -7.74 5.91
C TRP A 161 -15.97 -7.16 5.12
N ILE A 162 -15.74 -6.06 4.41
CA ILE A 162 -16.74 -5.38 3.58
C ILE A 162 -16.17 -5.16 2.18
N GLN A 163 -16.97 -5.46 1.16
CA GLN A 163 -16.72 -5.06 -0.21
C GLN A 163 -17.82 -4.11 -0.69
N TYR A 164 -17.45 -3.24 -1.61
CA TYR A 164 -18.31 -2.19 -2.13
C TYR A 164 -18.39 -2.27 -3.65
N TYR A 165 -19.49 -1.84 -4.20
CA TYR A 165 -19.63 -1.53 -5.63
C TYR A 165 -18.91 -0.21 -5.98
N PRO A 166 -18.63 0.06 -7.28
CA PRO A 166 -18.04 1.33 -7.70
C PRO A 166 -18.86 2.56 -7.32
N ASN A 167 -20.19 2.43 -7.18
CA ASN A 167 -21.08 3.49 -6.71
C ASN A 167 -20.99 3.76 -5.19
N GLY A 168 -20.17 2.98 -4.46
CA GLY A 168 -19.97 3.08 -3.01
C GLY A 168 -20.97 2.28 -2.16
N GLU A 169 -21.97 1.65 -2.77
CA GLU A 169 -22.90 0.78 -2.06
C GLU A 169 -22.23 -0.53 -1.63
N VAL A 170 -22.65 -1.04 -0.47
CA VAL A 170 -22.12 -2.33 0.02
C VAL A 170 -22.57 -3.47 -0.89
N CYS A 171 -21.63 -4.27 -1.38
CA CYS A 171 -21.94 -5.49 -2.12
C CYS A 171 -21.77 -6.77 -1.29
N LEU A 172 -20.86 -6.77 -0.31
CA LEU A 172 -20.64 -7.90 0.59
C LEU A 172 -20.30 -7.43 1.99
N LYS A 173 -20.85 -8.10 3.00
CA LYS A 173 -20.45 -7.95 4.39
C LYS A 173 -20.33 -9.30 5.07
N SER A 174 -19.18 -9.53 5.70
CA SER A 174 -18.88 -10.73 6.46
C SER A 174 -17.79 -10.45 7.50
N SER A 175 -17.20 -11.49 8.05
CA SER A 175 -16.05 -11.39 8.95
C SER A 175 -15.08 -12.55 8.75
N PHE A 176 -13.84 -12.32 9.16
CA PHE A 176 -12.81 -13.34 9.28
C PHE A 176 -12.49 -13.64 10.74
N LEU A 177 -12.23 -14.90 11.01
CA LEU A 177 -11.64 -15.39 12.25
C LEU A 177 -10.45 -16.28 11.87
N ASN A 178 -9.23 -15.82 12.16
CA ASN A 178 -7.99 -16.55 11.84
C ASN A 178 -7.92 -17.01 10.39
N ASP A 179 -8.05 -16.06 9.44
CA ASP A 179 -8.06 -16.25 7.98
C ASP A 179 -9.25 -17.02 7.40
N LYS A 180 -10.15 -17.50 8.22
CA LYS A 180 -11.36 -18.21 7.80
C LYS A 180 -12.58 -17.30 7.83
N VAL A 181 -13.43 -17.39 6.82
CA VAL A 181 -14.73 -16.71 6.87
C VAL A 181 -15.55 -17.30 7.99
N ASN A 182 -16.05 -16.44 8.88
CA ASN A 182 -16.78 -16.88 10.06
C ASN A 182 -17.86 -15.87 10.44
N GLY A 183 -19.05 -16.38 10.79
CA GLY A 183 -20.21 -15.57 11.12
C GLY A 183 -21.10 -15.28 9.91
N LYS A 184 -21.88 -14.22 9.99
CA LYS A 184 -22.85 -13.83 8.97
C LYS A 184 -22.17 -13.50 7.65
N PHE A 185 -22.82 -13.86 6.53
CA PHE A 185 -22.38 -13.61 5.19
C PHE A 185 -23.54 -13.05 4.37
N ASP A 186 -23.51 -11.76 4.09
CA ASP A 186 -24.54 -11.04 3.37
C ASP A 186 -23.97 -10.47 2.06
N VAL A 187 -24.73 -10.62 0.96
CA VAL A 187 -24.42 -10.03 -0.35
C VAL A 187 -25.64 -9.24 -0.82
N TRP A 188 -25.38 -8.12 -1.47
CA TRP A 188 -26.42 -7.23 -2.01
C TRP A 188 -26.22 -7.04 -3.50
N PHE A 189 -27.31 -6.90 -4.23
CA PHE A 189 -27.30 -6.36 -5.58
C PHE A 189 -26.93 -4.86 -5.60
N GLU A 190 -26.48 -4.37 -6.74
CA GLU A 190 -26.15 -2.96 -6.93
C GLU A 190 -27.35 -2.00 -6.67
N ASN A 191 -28.59 -2.51 -6.73
CA ASN A 191 -29.78 -1.76 -6.37
C ASN A 191 -30.05 -1.71 -4.85
N GLY A 192 -29.12 -2.20 -4.01
CA GLY A 192 -29.19 -2.22 -2.56
C GLY A 192 -30.08 -3.31 -1.96
N LYS A 193 -30.77 -4.14 -2.77
CA LYS A 193 -31.54 -5.26 -2.27
C LYS A 193 -30.65 -6.45 -1.96
N MET A 194 -31.06 -7.24 -0.96
CA MET A 194 -30.34 -8.49 -0.60
C MET A 194 -30.30 -9.45 -1.78
N GLU A 195 -29.15 -10.01 -2.08
CA GLU A 195 -28.93 -11.07 -3.06
C GLU A 195 -28.79 -12.43 -2.39
N LEU A 196 -28.02 -12.46 -1.30
CA LEU A 196 -27.71 -13.68 -0.56
C LEU A 196 -27.55 -13.35 0.92
N SER A 197 -28.07 -14.21 1.80
CA SER A 197 -27.78 -14.17 3.23
C SER A 197 -27.59 -15.57 3.78
N GLY A 198 -26.53 -15.78 4.55
CA GLY A 198 -26.22 -17.04 5.18
C GLY A 198 -25.20 -16.89 6.32
N GLN A 199 -24.63 -18.01 6.70
CA GLN A 199 -23.64 -18.05 7.76
C GLN A 199 -22.53 -19.04 7.44
N TYR A 200 -21.30 -18.64 7.76
CA TYR A 200 -20.12 -19.51 7.74
C TYR A 200 -19.69 -19.86 9.18
N ASN A 201 -19.22 -21.07 9.34
CA ASN A 201 -18.47 -21.53 10.49
C ASN A 201 -17.10 -22.03 10.01
N ASN A 202 -16.06 -21.20 10.14
CA ASN A 202 -14.69 -21.51 9.71
C ASN A 202 -14.61 -21.99 8.24
N ASP A 203 -15.08 -21.17 7.28
CA ASP A 203 -15.18 -21.43 5.85
C ASP A 203 -16.22 -22.49 5.44
N VAL A 204 -16.94 -23.06 6.39
CA VAL A 204 -17.96 -24.08 6.12
C VAL A 204 -19.34 -23.43 6.20
N ARG A 205 -20.19 -23.61 5.18
CA ARG A 205 -21.59 -23.15 5.20
C ARG A 205 -22.35 -23.84 6.31
N ASP A 206 -23.10 -23.07 7.10
CA ASP A 206 -23.89 -23.61 8.20
C ASP A 206 -25.22 -22.86 8.35
N GLY A 207 -26.26 -23.56 8.83
CA GLY A 207 -27.58 -22.99 9.04
C GLY A 207 -28.34 -22.66 7.74
N LEU A 208 -29.26 -21.68 7.85
CA LEU A 208 -30.15 -21.28 6.76
C LEU A 208 -29.44 -20.29 5.81
N TRP A 209 -29.44 -20.63 4.54
CA TRP A 209 -29.03 -19.78 3.43
C TRP A 209 -30.23 -19.36 2.60
N GLN A 210 -30.34 -18.07 2.28
CA GLN A 210 -31.43 -17.50 1.51
C GLN A 210 -30.88 -16.76 0.31
N ILE A 211 -31.38 -17.11 -0.88
CA ILE A 211 -31.06 -16.45 -2.14
C ILE A 211 -32.30 -15.69 -2.58
N TYR A 212 -32.10 -14.47 -3.07
CA TYR A 212 -33.16 -13.54 -3.41
C TYR A 212 -33.12 -13.18 -4.89
N ASN A 213 -34.26 -12.86 -5.45
CA ASN A 213 -34.40 -12.23 -6.75
C ASN A 213 -34.07 -10.72 -6.64
N THR A 214 -33.79 -10.09 -7.78
CA THR A 214 -33.52 -8.64 -7.85
C THR A 214 -34.67 -7.74 -7.40
N ASP A 215 -35.90 -8.29 -7.36
CA ASP A 215 -37.08 -7.61 -6.78
C ASP A 215 -37.13 -7.71 -5.24
N GLY A 216 -36.27 -8.54 -4.63
CA GLY A 216 -36.18 -8.78 -3.18
C GLY A 216 -37.06 -9.94 -2.69
N THR A 217 -37.75 -10.64 -3.57
CA THR A 217 -38.47 -11.89 -3.21
C THR A 217 -37.48 -13.03 -3.02
N VAL A 218 -37.79 -13.96 -2.08
CA VAL A 218 -36.97 -15.14 -1.84
C VAL A 218 -37.07 -16.07 -3.04
N LYS A 219 -35.94 -16.39 -3.63
CA LYS A 219 -35.81 -17.36 -4.72
C LYS A 219 -35.65 -18.77 -4.16
N TYR A 220 -34.69 -18.97 -3.24
CA TYR A 220 -34.38 -20.26 -2.63
C TYR A 220 -34.07 -20.15 -1.13
N LYS A 221 -34.32 -21.24 -0.43
CA LYS A 221 -33.90 -21.46 0.97
C LYS A 221 -33.22 -22.82 1.05
N LEU A 222 -31.96 -22.78 1.47
CA LEU A 222 -31.11 -23.95 1.64
C LEU A 222 -30.68 -24.06 3.10
N GLU A 223 -30.73 -25.24 3.67
CA GLU A 223 -30.26 -25.47 5.02
C GLU A 223 -29.01 -26.34 4.99
N TYR A 224 -27.93 -25.84 5.53
CA TYR A 224 -26.63 -26.52 5.62
C TYR A 224 -26.34 -26.98 7.04
N VAL A 225 -25.72 -28.16 7.15
CA VAL A 225 -25.16 -28.68 8.38
C VAL A 225 -23.75 -29.18 8.07
N GLY A 226 -22.74 -28.50 8.63
CA GLY A 226 -21.36 -28.87 8.39
C GLY A 226 -20.96 -28.85 6.90
N GLY A 227 -21.49 -27.91 6.11
CA GLY A 227 -21.21 -27.75 4.69
C GLY A 227 -22.04 -28.64 3.76
N VAL A 228 -22.90 -29.50 4.32
CA VAL A 228 -23.76 -30.39 3.52
C VAL A 228 -25.19 -29.87 3.50
N SER A 229 -25.74 -29.65 2.30
CA SER A 229 -27.14 -29.26 2.15
C SER A 229 -28.08 -30.39 2.52
N LYS A 230 -29.13 -30.05 3.26
CA LYS A 230 -30.21 -31.01 3.58
C LYS A 230 -31.11 -31.29 2.39
N ASN A 231 -31.13 -30.46 1.35
CA ASN A 231 -31.99 -30.56 0.15
C ASN A 231 -31.17 -30.88 -1.09
N ARG A 232 -30.71 -32.13 -1.19
CA ARG A 232 -29.81 -32.64 -2.24
C ARG A 232 -30.26 -32.38 -3.68
N GLN A 233 -31.58 -32.36 -3.96
CA GLN A 233 -32.12 -32.21 -5.31
C GLN A 233 -32.03 -30.77 -5.86
N MET A 234 -32.00 -29.76 -4.97
CA MET A 234 -31.85 -28.32 -5.33
C MET A 234 -30.41 -27.86 -5.34
N ASP A 235 -29.49 -28.70 -4.88
CA ASP A 235 -28.11 -28.35 -4.52
C ASP A 235 -27.16 -28.20 -5.72
N ILE A 236 -27.46 -28.86 -6.86
CA ILE A 236 -26.52 -28.95 -7.98
C ILE A 236 -26.44 -27.62 -8.75
N ASP A 237 -27.61 -27.07 -9.17
CA ASP A 237 -27.64 -25.83 -9.97
C ASP A 237 -27.28 -24.57 -9.16
N GLU A 238 -27.49 -24.61 -7.85
CA GLU A 238 -27.29 -23.50 -6.91
C GLU A 238 -25.94 -23.55 -6.26
N SER A 239 -25.36 -24.72 -6.10
CA SER A 239 -23.97 -24.89 -5.69
C SER A 239 -23.03 -24.20 -6.68
N GLU A 240 -23.26 -24.31 -7.98
CA GLU A 240 -22.47 -23.64 -9.01
C GLU A 240 -22.57 -22.11 -8.92
N TYR A 241 -23.76 -21.57 -8.66
CA TYR A 241 -23.94 -20.12 -8.47
C TYR A 241 -23.23 -19.62 -7.21
N LEU A 242 -23.40 -20.31 -6.09
CA LEU A 242 -22.70 -19.96 -4.84
C LEU A 242 -21.19 -20.11 -4.98
N ASP A 243 -20.71 -21.15 -5.68
CA ASP A 243 -19.30 -21.35 -5.98
C ASP A 243 -18.74 -20.26 -6.90
N GLN A 244 -19.53 -19.73 -7.84
CA GLN A 244 -19.15 -18.58 -8.67
C GLN A 244 -19.03 -17.30 -7.83
N LEU A 245 -19.97 -17.03 -6.92
CA LEU A 245 -19.88 -15.92 -5.98
C LEU A 245 -18.65 -16.06 -5.08
N GLU A 246 -18.36 -17.27 -4.60
CA GLU A 246 -17.16 -17.55 -3.81
C GLU A 246 -15.87 -17.40 -4.61
N LYS A 247 -15.83 -17.88 -5.87
CA LYS A 247 -14.68 -17.69 -6.77
C LYS A 247 -14.43 -16.22 -7.12
N ASN A 248 -15.46 -15.38 -7.02
CA ASN A 248 -15.35 -13.93 -7.21
C ASN A 248 -14.93 -13.20 -5.93
N LYS A 249 -14.93 -13.87 -4.77
CA LYS A 249 -14.35 -13.35 -3.53
C LYS A 249 -12.89 -12.97 -3.74
N GLY A 250 -12.54 -11.74 -3.46
CA GLY A 250 -11.14 -11.33 -3.39
C GLY A 250 -10.38 -11.33 -4.72
N LYS A 251 -11.06 -11.23 -5.88
CA LYS A 251 -10.40 -11.11 -7.19
C LYS A 251 -9.67 -9.79 -7.43
N ILE A 252 -9.62 -8.90 -6.42
CA ILE A 252 -8.67 -7.78 -6.45
C ILE A 252 -7.30 -8.37 -6.04
N PRO A 253 -6.33 -8.52 -6.98
CA PRO A 253 -5.05 -9.15 -6.69
C PRO A 253 -4.30 -8.38 -5.61
N ASP A 254 -3.55 -9.10 -4.77
CA ASP A 254 -2.63 -8.49 -3.81
C ASP A 254 -1.52 -7.74 -4.60
N PRO A 255 -1.45 -6.40 -4.51
CA PRO A 255 -0.52 -5.62 -5.32
C PRO A 255 0.94 -5.90 -4.97
N GLU A 256 1.24 -6.35 -3.76
CA GLU A 256 2.60 -6.77 -3.39
C GLU A 256 3.03 -8.05 -4.12
N LYS A 257 2.08 -8.95 -4.40
CA LYS A 257 2.38 -10.24 -5.05
C LYS A 257 2.38 -10.18 -6.56
N THR A 258 1.57 -9.31 -7.14
CA THR A 258 1.36 -9.31 -8.59
C THR A 258 1.95 -8.11 -9.30
N GLY A 259 2.08 -6.95 -8.63
CA GLY A 259 2.51 -5.69 -9.27
C GLY A 259 1.66 -5.26 -10.49
N VAL A 260 0.63 -6.05 -10.81
CA VAL A 260 -0.23 -5.88 -11.99
C VAL A 260 -1.67 -6.12 -11.59
N ILE A 261 -2.52 -5.11 -11.71
CA ILE A 261 -3.97 -5.30 -11.78
C ILE A 261 -4.28 -5.62 -13.24
N ARG A 262 -4.84 -6.79 -13.51
CA ARG A 262 -5.54 -7.06 -14.77
C ARG A 262 -6.96 -6.52 -14.62
N PRO A 263 -7.45 -5.75 -15.62
CA PRO A 263 -8.82 -5.25 -15.65
C PRO A 263 -9.84 -6.39 -15.66
#